data_708294032420da362b25678d8d517f26
#
_entry.id   708294032420da362b25678d8d517f26
#
_cell.length_a   1.000
_cell.length_b   1.000
_cell.length_c   1.000
_cell.angle_alpha   90.00
_cell.angle_beta   90.00
_cell.angle_gamma   90.00
#
_symmetry.space_group_name_H-M   'P 1'
#
loop_
_entity.id
_entity.type
_entity.pdbx_description
1 polymer ?
#
loop_
_entity_poly.entity_id
_entity_poly.type
_entity_poly.pdbx_seq_one_letter_code
_entity_poly.pdbx_strand_id
1 'polypeptide(L)'
;NARVEKLEWDRARAEVARTGRPDLLARLELMRCAAQVASLVTEPCERFEALRADAAAPEQAYADYLAGRVQAGQVALLPPAQRAVATAGNATSLAGVADPLSRLVAAGVLLHTGKASPAVIAAATDTASAQGWRRPVMAWLLLQVQRAEAAGDTAAADALRRRVRVVEQSAGLPR
;
A
#
# COMPACT_ATOMS: atom_id res chain seq x y z
N ASN A 1 -1.65 -11.72 11.40
CA ASN A 1 -2.99 -12.21 11.70
C ASN A 1 -3.98 -11.06 11.52
N ALA A 2 -4.87 -11.12 10.51
CA ALA A 2 -5.81 -10.03 10.18
C ALA A 2 -6.71 -9.62 11.36
N ARG A 3 -7.02 -10.56 12.26
CA ARG A 3 -7.80 -10.28 13.46
C ARG A 3 -7.05 -9.40 14.46
N VAL A 4 -5.75 -9.65 14.65
CA VAL A 4 -4.92 -8.84 15.55
C VAL A 4 -4.73 -7.44 14.97
N GLU A 5 -4.44 -7.34 13.68
CA GLU A 5 -4.34 -6.06 12.98
C GLU A 5 -5.61 -5.22 13.14
N LYS A 6 -6.78 -5.84 12.92
CA LYS A 6 -8.06 -5.16 13.10
C LYS A 6 -8.24 -4.65 14.53
N LEU A 7 -7.91 -5.46 15.53
CA LEU A 7 -8.02 -5.07 16.94
C LEU A 7 -7.10 -3.88 17.28
N GLU A 8 -5.86 -3.88 16.77
CA GLU A 8 -4.93 -2.77 17.01
C GLU A 8 -5.39 -1.47 16.34
N TRP A 9 -5.93 -1.53 15.13
CA TRP A 9 -6.53 -0.37 14.48
C TRP A 9 -7.78 0.13 15.23
N ASP A 10 -8.65 -0.76 15.69
CA ASP A 10 -9.84 -0.38 16.44
C ASP A 10 -9.46 0.25 17.81
N ARG A 11 -8.40 -0.24 18.47
CA ARG A 11 -7.84 0.39 19.69
C ARG A 11 -7.28 1.78 19.41
N ALA A 12 -6.40 1.91 18.41
CA ALA A 12 -5.82 3.20 18.04
C ALA A 12 -6.92 4.21 17.69
N ARG A 13 -7.96 3.78 16.96
CA ARG A 13 -9.12 4.59 16.64
C ARG A 13 -9.87 5.06 17.88
N ALA A 14 -10.10 4.16 18.84
CA ALA A 14 -10.78 4.51 20.09
C ALA A 14 -9.98 5.54 20.90
N GLU A 15 -8.66 5.40 20.98
CA GLU A 15 -7.80 6.36 21.68
C GLU A 15 -7.82 7.74 21.02
N VAL A 16 -7.70 7.80 19.70
CA VAL A 16 -7.77 9.07 18.97
C VAL A 16 -9.16 9.70 19.10
N ALA A 17 -10.23 8.90 19.03
CA ALA A 17 -11.61 9.40 19.16
C ALA A 17 -11.89 10.07 20.53
N ARG A 18 -11.23 9.61 21.61
CA ARG A 18 -11.34 10.24 22.94
C ARG A 18 -10.84 11.68 22.99
N THR A 19 -10.01 12.07 22.03
CA THR A 19 -9.51 13.46 21.95
C THR A 19 -10.58 14.43 21.43
N GLY A 20 -11.68 13.93 20.85
CA GLY A 20 -12.71 14.75 20.20
C GLY A 20 -12.20 15.50 18.96
N ARG A 21 -11.07 15.06 18.37
CA ARG A 21 -10.44 15.70 17.21
C ARG A 21 -10.66 14.91 15.93
N PRO A 22 -11.63 15.32 15.08
CA PRO A 22 -11.93 14.63 13.83
C PRO A 22 -10.77 14.71 12.82
N ASP A 23 -9.97 15.76 12.84
CA ASP A 23 -8.78 15.93 12.01
C ASP A 23 -7.71 14.85 12.30
N LEU A 24 -7.48 14.52 13.58
CA LEU A 24 -6.55 13.45 13.95
C LEU A 24 -7.13 12.07 13.61
N LEU A 25 -8.42 11.90 13.76
CA LEU A 25 -9.09 10.65 13.38
C LEU A 25 -9.04 10.43 11.87
N ALA A 26 -9.26 11.48 11.07
CA ALA A 26 -9.10 11.44 9.61
C ALA A 26 -7.69 11.02 9.21
N ARG A 27 -6.66 11.58 9.85
CA ARG A 27 -5.26 11.22 9.62
C ARG A 27 -4.97 9.76 9.94
N LEU A 28 -5.49 9.24 11.05
CA LEU A 28 -5.34 7.82 11.41
C LEU A 28 -5.98 6.90 10.35
N GLU A 29 -7.21 7.21 9.92
CA GLU A 29 -7.89 6.40 8.90
C GLU A 29 -7.14 6.46 7.55
N LEU A 30 -6.56 7.60 7.20
CA LEU A 30 -5.73 7.75 6.01
C LEU A 30 -4.45 6.90 6.07
N MET A 31 -3.78 6.84 7.23
CA MET A 31 -2.63 5.95 7.44
C MET A 31 -3.02 4.48 7.26
N ARG A 32 -4.19 4.08 7.75
CA ARG A 32 -4.72 2.74 7.55
C ARG A 32 -4.94 2.45 6.06
N CYS A 33 -5.54 3.36 5.33
CA CYS A 33 -5.73 3.22 3.89
C CYS A 33 -4.40 3.09 3.14
N ALA A 34 -3.40 3.89 3.50
CA ALA A 34 -2.06 3.78 2.91
C ALA A 34 -1.45 2.39 3.14
N ALA A 35 -1.54 1.84 4.37
CA ALA A 35 -1.07 0.49 4.67
C ALA A 35 -1.83 -0.60 3.90
N GLN A 36 -3.12 -0.40 3.64
CA GLN A 36 -3.94 -1.28 2.81
C GLN A 36 -3.47 -1.24 1.36
N VAL A 37 -3.28 -0.05 0.77
CA VAL A 37 -2.75 0.12 -0.60
C VAL A 37 -1.38 -0.53 -0.77
N ALA A 38 -0.48 -0.40 0.22
CA ALA A 38 0.83 -1.08 0.23
C ALA A 38 0.72 -2.61 0.17
N SER A 39 -0.42 -3.16 0.60
CA SER A 39 -0.76 -4.59 0.58
C SER A 39 -1.77 -4.95 -0.51
N LEU A 40 -1.92 -4.11 -1.52
CA LEU A 40 -2.81 -4.29 -2.68
C LEU A 40 -4.30 -4.42 -2.32
N VAL A 41 -4.72 -3.87 -1.18
CA VAL A 41 -6.13 -3.72 -0.84
C VAL A 41 -6.59 -2.36 -1.36
N THR A 42 -7.43 -2.38 -2.39
CA THR A 42 -7.88 -1.19 -3.13
C THR A 42 -9.33 -0.80 -2.83
N GLU A 43 -9.86 -1.27 -1.70
CA GLU A 43 -11.18 -0.88 -1.23
C GLU A 43 -11.24 0.62 -0.92
N PRO A 44 -12.39 1.27 -1.14
CA PRO A 44 -12.57 2.68 -0.79
C PRO A 44 -12.27 2.97 0.68
N CYS A 45 -11.66 4.12 0.95
CA CYS A 45 -11.34 4.58 2.29
C CYS A 45 -12.58 5.20 2.98
N GLU A 46 -13.68 4.48 3.09
CA GLU A 46 -14.98 4.98 3.55
C GLU A 46 -14.89 5.73 4.88
N ARG A 47 -14.08 5.22 5.82
CA ARG A 47 -13.92 5.86 7.14
C ARG A 47 -13.20 7.21 7.05
N PHE A 48 -12.25 7.37 6.13
CA PHE A 48 -11.64 8.66 5.84
C PHE A 48 -12.63 9.58 5.14
N GLU A 49 -13.36 9.07 4.15
CA GLU A 49 -14.33 9.88 3.40
C GLU A 49 -15.40 10.49 4.30
N ALA A 50 -15.83 9.78 5.33
CA ALA A 50 -16.76 10.31 6.34
C ALA A 50 -16.18 11.47 7.18
N LEU A 51 -14.84 11.63 7.20
CA LEU A 51 -14.12 12.66 7.94
C LEU A 51 -13.41 13.66 7.02
N ARG A 52 -13.60 13.54 5.69
CA ARG A 52 -12.87 14.33 4.68
C ARG A 52 -12.99 15.84 4.93
N ALA A 53 -14.14 16.31 5.34
CA ALA A 53 -14.39 17.73 5.57
C ALA A 53 -13.53 18.31 6.72
N ASP A 54 -13.12 17.48 7.67
CA ASP A 54 -12.27 17.86 8.80
C ASP A 54 -10.78 17.66 8.53
N ALA A 55 -10.42 17.04 7.38
CA ALA A 55 -9.05 16.81 6.97
C ALA A 55 -8.47 18.04 6.26
N ALA A 56 -7.18 18.32 6.47
CA ALA A 56 -6.50 19.40 5.78
C ALA A 56 -6.27 19.07 4.28
N ALA A 57 -6.02 20.09 3.46
CA ALA A 57 -5.84 19.92 2.01
C ALA A 57 -4.76 18.88 1.63
N PRO A 58 -3.60 18.77 2.32
CA PRO A 58 -2.63 17.70 2.04
C PRO A 58 -3.17 16.29 2.28
N GLU A 59 -3.95 16.08 3.35
CA GLU A 59 -4.56 14.79 3.64
C GLU A 59 -5.63 14.42 2.60
N GLN A 60 -6.43 15.40 2.16
CA GLN A 60 -7.41 15.19 1.10
C GLN A 60 -6.74 14.82 -0.22
N ALA A 61 -5.67 15.55 -0.60
CA ALA A 61 -4.87 15.24 -1.79
C ALA A 61 -4.23 13.85 -1.71
N TYR A 62 -3.75 13.44 -0.52
CA TYR A 62 -3.17 12.12 -0.33
C TYR A 62 -4.22 11.01 -0.43
N ALA A 63 -5.44 11.22 0.08
CA ALA A 63 -6.54 10.29 -0.10
C ALA A 63 -6.90 10.12 -1.59
N ASP A 64 -6.92 11.21 -2.36
CA ASP A 64 -7.16 11.16 -3.80
C ASP A 64 -6.02 10.44 -4.53
N TYR A 65 -4.76 10.61 -4.08
CA TYR A 65 -3.61 9.86 -4.59
C TYR A 65 -3.74 8.36 -4.34
N LEU A 66 -4.08 7.94 -3.12
CA LEU A 66 -4.29 6.54 -2.78
C LEU A 66 -5.40 5.89 -3.61
N ALA A 67 -6.43 6.66 -3.94
CA ALA A 67 -7.54 6.24 -4.78
C ALA A 67 -7.26 6.35 -6.30
N GLY A 68 -6.04 6.75 -6.70
CA GLY A 68 -5.65 6.86 -8.10
C GLY A 68 -6.30 8.02 -8.87
N ARG A 69 -6.84 9.02 -8.18
CA ARG A 69 -7.58 10.15 -8.78
C ARG A 69 -6.98 11.53 -8.45
N VAL A 70 -5.73 11.57 -7.97
CA VAL A 70 -5.05 12.84 -7.68
C VAL A 70 -4.95 13.72 -8.93
N GLN A 71 -5.28 15.01 -8.79
CA GLN A 71 -5.19 15.98 -9.86
C GLN A 71 -3.78 16.62 -9.91
N ALA A 72 -3.37 17.09 -11.09
CA ALA A 72 -2.05 17.71 -11.28
C ALA A 72 -1.78 18.85 -10.28
N GLY A 73 -2.76 19.71 -10.01
CA GLY A 73 -2.65 20.78 -9.02
C GLY A 73 -2.50 20.33 -7.56
N GLN A 74 -2.83 19.07 -7.25
CA GLN A 74 -2.72 18.51 -5.90
C GLN A 74 -1.36 17.84 -5.64
N VAL A 75 -0.56 17.58 -6.68
CA VAL A 75 0.72 16.85 -6.54
C VAL A 75 1.67 17.56 -5.57
N ALA A 76 1.70 18.89 -5.57
CA ALA A 76 2.52 19.67 -4.64
C ALA A 76 2.12 19.49 -3.16
N LEU A 77 0.89 19.09 -2.89
CA LEU A 77 0.37 18.84 -1.54
C LEU A 77 0.72 17.43 -1.02
N LEU A 78 1.11 16.51 -1.91
CA LEU A 78 1.49 15.15 -1.50
C LEU A 78 2.74 15.14 -0.63
N PRO A 79 2.92 14.10 0.21
CA PRO A 79 4.20 13.87 0.87
C PRO A 79 5.35 13.85 -0.14
N PRO A 80 6.52 14.45 0.18
CA PRO A 80 7.64 14.57 -0.75
C PRO A 80 8.02 13.24 -1.44
N ALA A 81 7.98 12.14 -0.70
CA ALA A 81 8.27 10.80 -1.21
C ALA A 81 7.34 10.37 -2.37
N GLN A 82 6.11 10.89 -2.43
CA GLN A 82 5.11 10.49 -3.42
C GLN A 82 5.09 11.37 -4.67
N ARG A 83 5.61 12.61 -4.59
CA ARG A 83 5.50 13.61 -5.68
C ARG A 83 6.14 13.15 -6.97
N ALA A 84 7.36 12.63 -6.90
CA ALA A 84 8.10 12.16 -8.07
C ALA A 84 7.39 10.98 -8.76
N VAL A 85 6.85 10.05 -7.96
CA VAL A 85 6.12 8.88 -8.49
C VAL A 85 4.77 9.29 -9.06
N ALA A 86 4.06 10.21 -8.41
CA ALA A 86 2.79 10.74 -8.90
C ALA A 86 2.94 11.42 -10.28
N THR A 87 4.09 12.09 -10.51
CA THR A 87 4.38 12.78 -11.77
C THR A 87 4.91 11.83 -12.86
N ALA A 88 5.96 11.07 -12.57
CA ALA A 88 6.66 10.25 -13.55
C ALA A 88 6.07 8.84 -13.73
N GLY A 89 5.51 8.26 -12.69
CA GLY A 89 4.77 7.01 -12.73
C GLY A 89 5.57 5.78 -13.20
N ASN A 90 6.86 5.68 -12.89
CA ASN A 90 7.73 4.63 -13.40
C ASN A 90 8.65 4.01 -12.33
N ALA A 91 9.37 2.96 -12.70
CA ALA A 91 10.27 2.24 -11.79
C ALA A 91 11.44 3.10 -11.29
N THR A 92 11.93 4.04 -12.09
CA THR A 92 13.03 4.94 -11.71
C THR A 92 12.60 5.90 -10.61
N SER A 93 11.42 6.52 -10.75
CA SER A 93 10.87 7.38 -9.71
C SER A 93 10.56 6.61 -8.42
N LEU A 94 10.10 5.35 -8.55
CA LEU A 94 9.88 4.46 -7.40
C LEU A 94 11.18 4.14 -6.66
N ALA A 95 12.27 3.88 -7.38
CA ALA A 95 13.58 3.59 -6.79
C ALA A 95 14.10 4.76 -5.94
N GLY A 96 13.74 5.99 -6.29
CA GLY A 96 14.08 7.20 -5.53
C GLY A 96 13.35 7.36 -4.19
N VAL A 97 12.32 6.57 -3.92
CA VAL A 97 11.59 6.61 -2.65
C VAL A 97 12.37 5.82 -1.59
N ALA A 98 13.00 6.50 -0.65
CA ALA A 98 13.88 5.87 0.35
C ALA A 98 13.10 5.06 1.38
N ASP A 99 11.98 5.59 1.90
CA ASP A 99 11.16 4.92 2.91
C ASP A 99 10.42 3.71 2.31
N PRO A 100 10.62 2.50 2.89
CA PRO A 100 10.04 1.26 2.34
C PRO A 100 8.51 1.27 2.29
N LEU A 101 7.83 1.81 3.30
CA LEU A 101 6.37 1.88 3.32
C LEU A 101 5.87 2.83 2.24
N SER A 102 6.45 4.02 2.15
CA SER A 102 6.12 4.99 1.09
C SER A 102 6.36 4.41 -0.31
N ARG A 103 7.41 3.61 -0.49
CA ARG A 103 7.69 2.90 -1.75
C ARG A 103 6.60 1.88 -2.09
N LEU A 104 6.16 1.09 -1.12
CA LEU A 104 5.06 0.12 -1.33
C LEU A 104 3.73 0.81 -1.61
N VAL A 105 3.43 1.91 -0.92
CA VAL A 105 2.24 2.73 -1.21
C VAL A 105 2.28 3.23 -2.64
N ALA A 106 3.40 3.83 -3.07
CA ALA A 106 3.57 4.32 -4.43
C ALA A 106 3.40 3.21 -5.48
N ALA A 107 4.01 2.05 -5.25
CA ALA A 107 3.87 0.88 -6.13
C ALA A 107 2.40 0.40 -6.20
N GLY A 108 1.69 0.39 -5.07
CA GLY A 108 0.27 0.04 -4.99
C GLY A 108 -0.61 1.00 -5.79
N VAL A 109 -0.35 2.30 -5.70
CA VAL A 109 -1.03 3.32 -6.51
C VAL A 109 -0.74 3.13 -8.01
N LEU A 110 0.53 2.86 -8.38
CA LEU A 110 0.88 2.57 -9.78
C LEU A 110 0.15 1.34 -10.30
N LEU A 111 0.00 0.30 -9.47
CA LEU A 111 -0.77 -0.89 -9.85
C LEU A 111 -2.25 -0.55 -10.03
N HIS A 112 -2.85 0.13 -9.07
CA HIS A 112 -4.26 0.52 -9.11
C HIS A 112 -4.60 1.39 -10.33
N THR A 113 -3.68 2.24 -10.76
CA THR A 113 -3.81 3.10 -11.94
C THR A 113 -3.36 2.46 -13.26
N GLY A 114 -3.03 1.16 -13.26
CA GLY A 114 -2.60 0.44 -14.46
C GLY A 114 -1.20 0.81 -14.96
N LYS A 115 -0.38 1.51 -14.17
CA LYS A 115 0.96 1.98 -14.54
C LYS A 115 2.10 1.11 -13.99
N ALA A 116 1.79 0.04 -13.25
CA ALA A 116 2.82 -0.83 -12.69
C ALA A 116 3.44 -1.73 -13.77
N SER A 117 4.67 -1.43 -14.18
CA SER A 117 5.49 -2.30 -15.00
C SER A 117 5.95 -3.54 -14.22
N PRO A 118 6.43 -4.61 -14.89
CA PRO A 118 7.06 -5.74 -14.21
C PRO A 118 8.17 -5.33 -13.24
N ALA A 119 8.97 -4.31 -13.59
CA ALA A 119 10.04 -3.79 -12.74
C ALA A 119 9.49 -3.14 -11.45
N VAL A 120 8.36 -2.42 -11.51
CA VAL A 120 7.68 -1.86 -10.34
C VAL A 120 7.23 -2.99 -9.42
N ILE A 121 6.62 -4.04 -9.96
CA ILE A 121 6.12 -5.18 -9.19
C ILE A 121 7.26 -5.94 -8.51
N ALA A 122 8.35 -6.17 -9.23
CA ALA A 122 9.56 -6.80 -8.68
C ALA A 122 10.13 -5.96 -7.52
N ALA A 123 10.34 -4.66 -7.74
CA ALA A 123 10.86 -3.74 -6.72
C ALA A 123 9.97 -3.68 -5.46
N ALA A 124 8.66 -3.70 -5.62
CA ALA A 124 7.72 -3.75 -4.50
C ALA A 124 7.83 -5.07 -3.72
N THR A 125 7.91 -6.20 -4.42
CA THR A 125 8.09 -7.51 -3.78
C THR A 125 9.40 -7.58 -3.00
N ASP A 126 10.49 -7.10 -3.59
CA ASP A 126 11.81 -7.09 -2.96
C ASP A 126 11.84 -6.17 -1.74
N THR A 127 11.21 -4.98 -1.85
CA THR A 127 11.05 -4.06 -0.72
C THR A 127 10.30 -4.72 0.43
N ALA A 128 9.15 -5.34 0.17
CA ALA A 128 8.36 -6.02 1.19
C ALA A 128 9.12 -7.19 1.82
N SER A 129 9.84 -7.97 1.01
CA SER A 129 10.68 -9.10 1.45
C SER A 129 11.82 -8.64 2.37
N ALA A 130 12.53 -7.57 1.99
CA ALA A 130 13.63 -7.01 2.78
C ALA A 130 13.16 -6.53 4.16
N GLN A 131 11.92 -6.06 4.28
CA GLN A 131 11.32 -5.64 5.54
C GLN A 131 10.70 -6.79 6.35
N GLY A 132 10.58 -8.00 5.79
CA GLY A 132 9.86 -9.10 6.41
C GLY A 132 8.37 -8.84 6.63
N TRP A 133 7.76 -7.92 5.87
CA TRP A 133 6.36 -7.56 5.99
C TRP A 133 5.47 -8.58 5.30
N ARG A 134 5.06 -9.57 6.06
CA ARG A 134 4.38 -10.76 5.56
C ARG A 134 3.18 -10.44 4.65
N ARG A 135 2.30 -9.51 5.05
CA ARG A 135 1.08 -9.18 4.29
C ARG A 135 1.39 -8.58 2.93
N PRO A 136 2.22 -7.51 2.82
CA PRO A 136 2.66 -7.01 1.50
C PRO A 136 3.39 -8.07 0.68
N VAL A 137 4.35 -8.82 1.26
CA VAL A 137 5.07 -9.88 0.53
C VAL A 137 4.10 -10.86 -0.12
N MET A 138 3.11 -11.34 0.65
CA MET A 138 2.10 -12.27 0.15
C MET A 138 1.31 -11.68 -1.00
N ALA A 139 0.82 -10.45 -0.86
CA ALA A 139 0.02 -9.78 -1.88
C ALA A 139 0.80 -9.61 -3.20
N TRP A 140 2.03 -9.11 -3.12
CA TRP A 140 2.88 -8.89 -4.30
C TRP A 140 3.34 -10.20 -4.95
N LEU A 141 3.61 -11.26 -4.17
CA LEU A 141 3.94 -12.59 -4.72
C LEU A 141 2.74 -13.21 -5.45
N LEU A 142 1.54 -13.16 -4.86
CA LEU A 142 0.34 -13.70 -5.49
C LEU A 142 0.00 -12.97 -6.80
N LEU A 143 0.18 -11.65 -6.86
CA LEU A 143 0.06 -10.89 -8.10
C LEU A 143 1.05 -11.38 -9.16
N GLN A 144 2.31 -11.63 -8.79
CA GLN A 144 3.30 -12.17 -9.73
C GLN A 144 2.94 -13.57 -10.22
N VAL A 145 2.43 -14.46 -9.34
CA VAL A 145 1.93 -15.79 -9.72
C VAL A 145 0.85 -15.65 -10.78
N GLN A 146 -0.17 -14.83 -10.53
CA GLN A 146 -1.28 -14.61 -11.47
C GLN A 146 -0.77 -14.11 -12.83
N ARG A 147 0.20 -13.21 -12.84
CA ARG A 147 0.79 -12.68 -14.09
C ARG A 147 1.60 -13.73 -14.84
N ALA A 148 2.39 -14.56 -14.15
CA ALA A 148 3.14 -15.64 -14.77
C ALA A 148 2.19 -16.69 -15.37
N GLU A 149 1.14 -17.05 -14.67
CA GLU A 149 0.09 -17.94 -15.17
C GLU A 149 -0.60 -17.39 -16.41
N ALA A 150 -1.00 -16.12 -16.37
CA ALA A 150 -1.63 -15.45 -17.53
C ALA A 150 -0.70 -15.38 -18.76
N ALA A 151 0.61 -15.33 -18.53
CA ALA A 151 1.63 -15.37 -19.61
C ALA A 151 1.99 -16.80 -20.06
N GLY A 152 1.46 -17.84 -19.41
CA GLY A 152 1.82 -19.24 -19.69
C GLY A 152 3.21 -19.63 -19.18
N ASP A 153 3.87 -18.81 -18.37
CA ASP A 153 5.18 -19.12 -17.79
C ASP A 153 5.01 -19.98 -16.52
N THR A 154 4.84 -21.27 -16.74
CA THR A 154 4.63 -22.26 -15.67
C THR A 154 5.86 -22.37 -14.76
N ALA A 155 7.07 -22.23 -15.29
CA ALA A 155 8.29 -22.31 -14.51
C ALA A 155 8.41 -21.14 -13.52
N ALA A 156 8.15 -19.91 -13.98
CA ALA A 156 8.11 -18.73 -13.11
C ALA A 156 6.98 -18.83 -12.07
N ALA A 157 5.78 -19.25 -12.49
CA ALA A 157 4.64 -19.44 -11.57
C ALA A 157 4.98 -20.41 -10.45
N ASP A 158 5.61 -21.55 -10.78
CA ASP A 158 6.00 -22.56 -9.78
C ASP A 158 7.09 -22.06 -8.83
N ALA A 159 8.06 -21.30 -9.34
CA ALA A 159 9.08 -20.67 -8.51
C ALA A 159 8.46 -19.68 -7.50
N LEU A 160 7.53 -18.85 -7.97
CA LEU A 160 6.81 -17.90 -7.12
C LEU A 160 5.91 -18.61 -6.09
N ARG A 161 5.21 -19.66 -6.45
CA ARG A 161 4.41 -20.48 -5.52
C ARG A 161 5.26 -21.11 -4.43
N ARG A 162 6.53 -21.51 -4.71
CA ARG A 162 7.46 -21.96 -3.67
C ARG A 162 7.75 -20.84 -2.65
N ARG A 163 7.94 -19.61 -3.09
CA ARG A 163 8.12 -18.45 -2.19
C ARG A 163 6.86 -18.18 -1.36
N VAL A 164 5.67 -18.26 -1.96
CA VAL A 164 4.38 -18.13 -1.26
C VAL A 164 4.29 -19.14 -0.12
N ARG A 165 4.59 -20.42 -0.38
CA ARG A 165 4.56 -21.47 0.67
C ARG A 165 5.50 -21.16 1.84
N VAL A 166 6.70 -20.64 1.59
CA VAL A 166 7.64 -20.22 2.67
C VAL A 166 7.02 -19.13 3.54
N VAL A 167 6.37 -18.14 2.93
CA VAL A 167 5.69 -17.05 3.68
C VAL A 167 4.49 -17.58 4.47
N GLU A 168 3.73 -18.53 3.92
CA GLU A 168 2.60 -19.16 4.61
C GLU A 168 3.05 -19.94 5.85
N GLN A 169 4.11 -20.74 5.72
CA GLN A 169 4.65 -21.54 6.82
C GLN A 169 5.15 -20.68 7.98
N SER A 170 5.66 -19.48 7.71
CA SER A 170 6.10 -18.55 8.75
C SER A 170 4.97 -18.06 9.67
N ALA A 171 3.71 -18.26 9.29
CA ALA A 171 2.54 -17.86 10.08
C ALA A 171 2.25 -18.78 11.28
N GLY A 172 2.73 -20.00 11.26
CA GLY A 172 2.49 -21.00 12.30
C GLY A 172 3.57 -21.04 13.38
N LEU A 173 4.65 -20.29 13.24
CA LEU A 173 5.73 -20.27 14.23
C LEU A 173 5.40 -19.29 15.35
N PRO A 174 5.40 -19.69 16.62
CA PRO A 174 5.29 -18.75 17.75
C PRO A 174 6.48 -17.80 17.74
N ARG A 175 6.21 -16.52 18.02
CA ARG A 175 7.25 -15.49 18.27
C ARG A 175 7.74 -15.61 19.70
#